data_c7fe3ee7acf5fa1707ebed702e80361f
#
_entry.id   c7fe3ee7acf5fa1707ebed702e80361f
#
_cell.length_a   1.000
_cell.length_b   1.000
_cell.length_c   1.000
_cell.angle_alpha   90.00
_cell.angle_beta   90.00
_cell.angle_gamma   90.00
#
_symmetry.space_group_name_H-M   'P 1'
#
loop_
_entity.id
_entity.type
_entity.pdbx_description
1 polymer ?
#
loop_
_entity_poly.entity_id
_entity_poly.type
_entity_poly.pdbx_seq_one_letter_code
_entity_poly.pdbx_strand_id
1 'polypeptide(L)'
;MTRPAAPALPADLAAWLDAHAESLDTDAAHAADVVPRLGRAGLFRVGVAPELGGAGGTTVDAIEAIAAVARHSLASAFVFWGQRTFIEYLLQSTNAGLRARWLPALLAGEHAGATGLSNAMKFLSAIEPLQMRAAPLDAAQTRFALDGALPWITNLRREGFVVAAAFDRHDGAPPAIFALPHDAPGVARSDDLDLIALRGSNTAALTLDGAELDAGWLIDADARAFLVRARPAFLGLQCGMSIGLARRALEAVEESSPAVRAALADDAPALRHELDALTARLYAGVTSGAFVAAPAAQFELRIGLAAVVDAAAHLDVQAAGGRGYLRSHASRATPNDTARRSREAAFVPIVTPSLVQLKSQLAQQRRSEAA
;
A
#
# COMPACT_ATOMS: atom_id res chain seq x y z
N MET A 1 -16.54 -20.21 -5.99
CA MET A 1 -15.62 -19.49 -6.89
C MET A 1 -14.23 -20.01 -6.63
N THR A 2 -13.52 -20.53 -7.65
CA THR A 2 -12.13 -20.95 -7.53
C THR A 2 -11.27 -19.74 -7.20
N ARG A 3 -10.41 -19.87 -6.18
CA ARG A 3 -9.40 -18.88 -5.80
C ARG A 3 -8.57 -18.51 -7.05
N PRO A 4 -8.42 -17.20 -7.39
CA PRO A 4 -7.47 -16.83 -8.43
C PRO A 4 -6.10 -17.38 -8.03
N ALA A 5 -5.42 -18.07 -8.96
CA ALA A 5 -4.05 -18.48 -8.71
C ALA A 5 -3.21 -17.21 -8.55
N ALA A 6 -2.47 -17.10 -7.45
CA ALA A 6 -1.54 -15.99 -7.29
C ALA A 6 -0.63 -15.96 -8.54
N PRO A 7 -0.44 -14.80 -9.19
CA PRO A 7 0.46 -14.72 -10.32
C PRO A 7 1.84 -15.17 -9.86
N ALA A 8 2.39 -16.20 -10.51
CA ALA A 8 3.76 -16.61 -10.23
C ALA A 8 4.69 -15.45 -10.61
N LEU A 9 5.52 -15.01 -9.67
CA LEU A 9 6.54 -14.01 -9.98
C LEU A 9 7.54 -14.59 -10.98
N PRO A 10 8.06 -13.79 -11.94
CA PRO A 10 9.21 -14.20 -12.73
C PRO A 10 10.36 -14.67 -11.82
N ALA A 11 11.01 -15.77 -12.18
CA ALA A 11 12.01 -16.41 -11.32
C ALA A 11 13.20 -15.48 -10.99
N ASP A 12 13.61 -14.65 -11.93
CA ASP A 12 14.66 -13.65 -11.75
C ASP A 12 14.26 -12.54 -10.76
N LEU A 13 12.99 -12.10 -10.79
CA LEU A 13 12.47 -11.14 -9.82
C LEU A 13 12.38 -11.76 -8.42
N ALA A 14 11.84 -12.96 -8.29
CA ALA A 14 11.75 -13.66 -7.02
C ALA A 14 13.14 -13.84 -6.39
N ALA A 15 14.12 -14.30 -7.16
CA ALA A 15 15.49 -14.46 -6.72
C ALA A 15 16.13 -13.11 -6.29
N TRP A 16 15.85 -12.02 -7.02
CA TRP A 16 16.36 -10.70 -6.66
C TRP A 16 15.71 -10.20 -5.35
N LEU A 17 14.41 -10.37 -5.19
CA LEU A 17 13.70 -9.98 -3.96
C LEU A 17 14.25 -10.75 -2.75
N ASP A 18 14.44 -12.07 -2.87
CA ASP A 18 14.99 -12.90 -1.79
C ASP A 18 16.43 -12.46 -1.43
N ALA A 19 17.25 -12.18 -2.43
CA ALA A 19 18.65 -11.76 -2.21
C ALA A 19 18.78 -10.39 -1.54
N HIS A 20 17.81 -9.49 -1.73
CA HIS A 20 17.87 -8.11 -1.24
C HIS A 20 16.83 -7.78 -0.16
N ALA A 21 15.99 -8.75 0.26
CA ALA A 21 14.92 -8.51 1.21
C ALA A 21 15.41 -7.91 2.54
N GLU A 22 16.52 -8.41 3.09
CA GLU A 22 17.08 -7.88 4.34
C GLU A 22 17.65 -6.46 4.17
N SER A 23 18.36 -6.17 3.07
CA SER A 23 18.88 -4.82 2.81
C SER A 23 17.73 -3.84 2.51
N LEU A 24 16.70 -4.22 1.76
CA LEU A 24 15.52 -3.40 1.56
C LEU A 24 14.74 -3.10 2.85
N ASP A 25 14.86 -3.96 3.87
CA ASP A 25 14.29 -3.72 5.19
C ASP A 25 15.16 -2.78 6.03
N THR A 26 16.49 -2.95 5.99
CA THR A 26 17.44 -2.31 6.92
C THR A 26 18.18 -1.11 6.36
N ASP A 27 18.21 -0.93 5.05
CA ASP A 27 18.86 0.21 4.38
C ASP A 27 18.14 0.61 3.08
N ALA A 28 18.66 1.62 2.38
CA ALA A 28 18.09 2.16 1.15
C ALA A 28 18.93 1.85 -0.11
N ALA A 29 19.96 0.99 -0.02
CA ALA A 29 20.91 0.77 -1.12
C ALA A 29 20.24 0.32 -2.43
N HIS A 30 19.16 -0.45 -2.33
CA HIS A 30 18.41 -0.99 -3.48
C HIS A 30 17.04 -0.33 -3.70
N ALA A 31 16.72 0.75 -2.97
CA ALA A 31 15.42 1.43 -3.06
C ALA A 31 15.07 1.89 -4.47
N ALA A 32 16.05 2.41 -5.21
CA ALA A 32 15.87 2.90 -6.58
C ALA A 32 15.51 1.80 -7.59
N ASP A 33 15.87 0.55 -7.30
CA ASP A 33 15.68 -0.59 -8.22
C ASP A 33 14.27 -1.20 -8.15
N VAL A 34 13.53 -1.00 -7.05
CA VAL A 34 12.26 -1.69 -6.78
C VAL A 34 11.23 -1.38 -7.87
N VAL A 35 10.91 -0.10 -8.09
CA VAL A 35 9.89 0.32 -9.07
C VAL A 35 10.24 -0.17 -10.50
N PRO A 36 11.46 0.05 -11.02
CA PRO A 36 11.81 -0.44 -12.36
C PRO A 36 11.75 -1.98 -12.51
N ARG A 37 12.10 -2.73 -11.47
CA ARG A 37 12.05 -4.21 -11.53
C ARG A 37 10.63 -4.73 -11.53
N LEU A 38 9.76 -4.20 -10.67
CA LEU A 38 8.33 -4.55 -10.63
C LEU A 38 7.63 -4.16 -11.95
N GLY A 39 8.00 -3.01 -12.53
CA GLY A 39 7.49 -2.53 -13.82
C GLY A 39 7.90 -3.45 -14.98
N ARG A 40 9.19 -3.81 -15.09
CA ARG A 40 9.69 -4.76 -16.10
C ARG A 40 9.05 -6.14 -16.00
N ALA A 41 8.72 -6.58 -14.78
CA ALA A 41 7.98 -7.80 -14.53
C ALA A 41 6.49 -7.71 -14.91
N GLY A 42 5.99 -6.54 -15.35
CA GLY A 42 4.61 -6.32 -15.74
C GLY A 42 3.62 -6.24 -14.58
N LEU A 43 4.08 -6.20 -13.33
CA LEU A 43 3.21 -6.33 -12.16
C LEU A 43 2.27 -5.13 -11.98
N PHE A 44 2.68 -3.93 -12.40
CA PHE A 44 1.81 -2.75 -12.33
C PHE A 44 0.66 -2.78 -13.34
N ARG A 45 0.73 -3.65 -14.35
CA ARG A 45 -0.28 -3.84 -15.39
C ARG A 45 -1.41 -4.78 -14.96
N VAL A 46 -1.21 -5.56 -13.89
CA VAL A 46 -2.20 -6.50 -13.37
C VAL A 46 -3.41 -5.74 -12.80
N GLY A 47 -4.62 -6.12 -13.21
CA GLY A 47 -5.86 -5.46 -12.84
C GLY A 47 -6.09 -4.11 -13.53
N VAL A 48 -5.39 -3.86 -14.64
CA VAL A 48 -5.60 -2.69 -15.53
C VAL A 48 -6.07 -3.21 -16.89
N ALA A 49 -7.09 -2.57 -17.45
CA ALA A 49 -7.68 -2.95 -18.72
C ALA A 49 -6.69 -2.91 -19.89
N PRO A 50 -6.71 -3.85 -20.83
CA PRO A 50 -5.77 -3.91 -21.95
C PRO A 50 -5.76 -2.66 -22.82
N GLU A 51 -6.91 -2.03 -23.04
CA GLU A 51 -7.05 -0.78 -23.79
C GLU A 51 -6.34 0.42 -23.14
N LEU A 52 -6.02 0.31 -21.85
CA LEU A 52 -5.21 1.29 -21.10
C LEU A 52 -3.74 0.85 -20.92
N GLY A 53 -3.30 -0.17 -21.67
CA GLY A 53 -1.94 -0.71 -21.61
C GLY A 53 -1.73 -1.72 -20.48
N GLY A 54 -2.78 -2.19 -19.85
CA GLY A 54 -2.77 -3.20 -18.79
C GLY A 54 -2.62 -4.62 -19.27
N ALA A 55 -2.52 -5.56 -18.33
CA ALA A 55 -2.53 -7.01 -18.57
C ALA A 55 -3.93 -7.64 -18.42
N GLY A 56 -4.94 -6.81 -18.15
CA GLY A 56 -6.28 -7.31 -17.79
C GLY A 56 -6.33 -7.81 -16.34
N GLY A 57 -7.37 -8.57 -16.03
CA GLY A 57 -7.67 -9.01 -14.68
C GLY A 57 -8.47 -7.97 -13.88
N THR A 58 -8.53 -8.16 -12.59
CA THR A 58 -9.34 -7.39 -11.64
C THR A 58 -8.48 -6.79 -10.51
N THR A 59 -9.08 -5.96 -9.67
CA THR A 59 -8.43 -5.48 -8.44
C THR A 59 -8.02 -6.64 -7.53
N VAL A 60 -8.74 -7.77 -7.54
CA VAL A 60 -8.36 -8.97 -6.77
C VAL A 60 -7.05 -9.58 -7.27
N ASP A 61 -6.84 -9.61 -8.60
CA ASP A 61 -5.57 -10.09 -9.17
C ASP A 61 -4.41 -9.16 -8.79
N ALA A 62 -4.64 -7.84 -8.72
CA ALA A 62 -3.64 -6.88 -8.23
C ALA A 62 -3.34 -7.08 -6.73
N ILE A 63 -4.33 -7.40 -5.89
CA ILE A 63 -4.14 -7.74 -4.48
C ILE A 63 -3.25 -8.99 -4.36
N GLU A 64 -3.52 -10.04 -5.15
CA GLU A 64 -2.69 -11.26 -5.17
C GLU A 64 -1.28 -11.00 -5.70
N ALA A 65 -1.09 -10.11 -6.67
CA ALA A 65 0.23 -9.72 -7.13
C ALA A 65 1.05 -9.03 -6.02
N ILE A 66 0.42 -8.12 -5.24
CA ILE A 66 1.07 -7.52 -4.07
C ILE A 66 1.38 -8.59 -3.02
N ALA A 67 0.45 -9.52 -2.77
CA ALA A 67 0.67 -10.62 -1.83
C ALA A 67 1.83 -11.52 -2.28
N ALA A 68 1.97 -11.80 -3.57
CA ALA A 68 3.10 -12.56 -4.11
C ALA A 68 4.45 -11.87 -3.81
N VAL A 69 4.55 -10.55 -4.01
CA VAL A 69 5.77 -9.78 -3.67
C VAL A 69 6.01 -9.73 -2.16
N ALA A 70 4.95 -9.58 -1.35
CA ALA A 70 5.05 -9.50 0.11
C ALA A 70 5.56 -10.81 0.75
N ARG A 71 5.47 -11.93 0.10
CA ARG A 71 6.08 -13.21 0.53
C ARG A 71 7.61 -13.14 0.55
N HIS A 72 8.20 -12.30 -0.29
CA HIS A 72 9.64 -12.13 -0.42
C HIS A 72 10.15 -10.89 0.35
N SER A 73 9.48 -9.74 0.19
CA SER A 73 9.88 -8.47 0.78
C SER A 73 8.67 -7.57 1.02
N LEU A 74 8.40 -7.23 2.27
CA LEU A 74 7.33 -6.30 2.61
C LEU A 74 7.68 -4.87 2.17
N ALA A 75 8.95 -4.48 2.20
CA ALA A 75 9.39 -3.17 1.70
C ALA A 75 9.03 -3.00 0.21
N SER A 76 9.32 -4.01 -0.63
CA SER A 76 8.97 -3.99 -2.05
C SER A 76 7.45 -4.04 -2.27
N ALA A 77 6.72 -4.80 -1.46
CA ALA A 77 5.26 -4.85 -1.52
C ALA A 77 4.62 -3.51 -1.11
N PHE A 78 5.23 -2.78 -0.18
CA PHE A 78 4.77 -1.46 0.24
C PHE A 78 4.96 -0.42 -0.87
N VAL A 79 6.09 -0.46 -1.57
CA VAL A 79 6.32 0.33 -2.80
C VAL A 79 5.29 -0.04 -3.87
N PHE A 80 5.07 -1.34 -4.10
CA PHE A 80 4.08 -1.82 -5.07
C PHE A 80 2.67 -1.34 -4.72
N TRP A 81 2.27 -1.43 -3.46
CA TRP A 81 1.00 -0.91 -3.00
C TRP A 81 0.84 0.59 -3.29
N GLY A 82 1.86 1.41 -2.99
CA GLY A 82 1.84 2.84 -3.28
C GLY A 82 1.66 3.13 -4.77
N GLN A 83 2.46 2.46 -5.62
CA GLN A 83 2.40 2.56 -7.08
C GLN A 83 1.02 2.17 -7.63
N ARG A 84 0.54 0.97 -7.28
CA ARG A 84 -0.72 0.44 -7.79
C ARG A 84 -1.93 1.25 -7.30
N THR A 85 -1.84 1.79 -6.10
CA THR A 85 -2.86 2.68 -5.54
C THR A 85 -2.93 3.99 -6.32
N PHE A 86 -1.79 4.61 -6.67
CA PHE A 86 -1.81 5.81 -7.50
C PHE A 86 -2.34 5.51 -8.92
N ILE A 87 -1.97 4.38 -9.51
CA ILE A 87 -2.54 3.92 -10.77
C ILE A 87 -4.07 3.82 -10.65
N GLU A 88 -4.59 3.24 -9.55
CA GLU A 88 -6.02 3.15 -9.31
C GLU A 88 -6.71 4.52 -9.27
N TYR A 89 -6.06 5.52 -8.67
CA TYR A 89 -6.59 6.89 -8.65
C TYR A 89 -6.73 7.46 -10.06
N LEU A 90 -5.77 7.23 -10.93
CA LEU A 90 -5.87 7.66 -12.33
C LEU A 90 -6.97 6.91 -13.10
N LEU A 91 -7.16 5.61 -12.82
CA LEU A 91 -8.22 4.82 -13.46
C LEU A 91 -9.62 5.31 -13.06
N GLN A 92 -9.78 5.78 -11.82
CA GLN A 92 -11.04 6.31 -11.28
C GLN A 92 -11.23 7.81 -11.53
N SER A 93 -10.19 8.53 -11.95
CA SER A 93 -10.25 9.95 -12.27
C SER A 93 -11.06 10.22 -13.54
N THR A 94 -11.85 11.29 -13.52
CA THR A 94 -12.51 11.83 -14.71
C THR A 94 -11.56 12.59 -15.64
N ASN A 95 -10.34 12.93 -15.17
CA ASN A 95 -9.32 13.63 -15.95
C ASN A 95 -8.59 12.68 -16.90
N ALA A 96 -9.17 12.49 -18.08
CA ALA A 96 -8.57 11.62 -19.12
C ALA A 96 -7.19 12.11 -19.60
N GLY A 97 -6.95 13.43 -19.61
CA GLY A 97 -5.66 14.01 -20.00
C GLY A 97 -4.56 13.66 -19.00
N LEU A 98 -4.83 13.79 -17.71
CA LEU A 98 -3.89 13.39 -16.65
C LEU A 98 -3.57 11.90 -16.72
N ARG A 99 -4.59 11.06 -16.89
CA ARG A 99 -4.44 9.61 -17.05
C ARG A 99 -3.58 9.27 -18.27
N ALA A 100 -3.89 9.83 -19.43
CA ALA A 100 -3.12 9.58 -20.66
C ALA A 100 -1.65 10.00 -20.53
N ARG A 101 -1.38 11.08 -19.80
CA ARG A 101 -0.03 11.61 -19.57
C ARG A 101 0.82 10.69 -18.68
N TRP A 102 0.25 10.14 -17.59
CA TRP A 102 1.03 9.46 -16.55
C TRP A 102 0.95 7.95 -16.56
N LEU A 103 -0.20 7.38 -16.95
CA LEU A 103 -0.42 5.95 -16.84
C LEU A 103 0.62 5.09 -17.56
N PRO A 104 1.07 5.40 -18.80
CA PRO A 104 2.07 4.58 -19.49
C PRO A 104 3.39 4.46 -18.72
N ALA A 105 3.95 5.58 -18.25
CA ALA A 105 5.21 5.60 -17.51
C ALA A 105 5.10 4.92 -16.14
N LEU A 106 3.95 5.04 -15.46
CA LEU A 106 3.68 4.35 -14.20
C LEU A 106 3.57 2.83 -14.39
N LEU A 107 2.92 2.37 -15.46
CA LEU A 107 2.80 0.95 -15.79
C LEU A 107 4.14 0.33 -16.20
N ALA A 108 5.02 1.13 -16.80
CA ALA A 108 6.38 0.71 -17.16
C ALA A 108 7.35 0.72 -15.96
N GLY A 109 7.00 1.38 -14.86
CA GLY A 109 7.90 1.57 -13.71
C GLY A 109 9.01 2.60 -13.97
N GLU A 110 8.80 3.52 -14.90
CA GLU A 110 9.72 4.63 -15.21
C GLU A 110 9.60 5.73 -14.16
N HIS A 111 8.38 6.00 -13.70
CA HIS A 111 8.07 6.93 -12.62
C HIS A 111 7.40 6.25 -11.44
N ALA A 112 7.65 6.75 -10.24
CA ALA A 112 6.96 6.31 -9.05
C ALA A 112 5.62 7.04 -8.89
N GLY A 113 4.57 6.29 -8.56
CA GLY A 113 3.28 6.81 -8.15
C GLY A 113 3.11 6.64 -6.63
N ALA A 114 2.77 7.70 -5.93
CA ALA A 114 2.69 7.71 -4.47
C ALA A 114 1.33 8.18 -3.96
N THR A 115 0.97 7.78 -2.75
CA THR A 115 -0.27 8.20 -2.10
C THR A 115 -0.01 9.04 -0.87
N GLY A 116 -0.37 10.32 -0.91
CA GLY A 116 -0.46 11.23 0.22
C GLY A 116 -1.87 11.30 0.81
N LEU A 117 -2.80 10.42 0.37
CA LEU A 117 -4.20 10.47 0.79
C LEU A 117 -4.48 9.84 2.17
N SER A 118 -3.44 9.44 2.90
CA SER A 118 -3.61 8.92 4.26
C SER A 118 -4.32 9.91 5.19
N ASN A 119 -3.95 11.21 5.12
CA ASN A 119 -4.64 12.27 5.88
C ASN A 119 -6.07 12.50 5.38
N ALA A 120 -6.30 12.33 4.08
CA ALA A 120 -7.63 12.45 3.50
C ALA A 120 -8.59 11.33 3.98
N MET A 121 -8.08 10.14 4.24
CA MET A 121 -8.88 9.07 4.85
C MET A 121 -9.30 9.41 6.28
N LYS A 122 -8.47 10.13 7.06
CA LYS A 122 -8.83 10.65 8.39
C LYS A 122 -9.86 11.77 8.28
N PHE A 123 -9.71 12.67 7.31
CA PHE A 123 -10.68 13.73 7.00
C PHE A 123 -12.04 13.14 6.61
N LEU A 124 -12.08 12.13 5.74
CA LEU A 124 -13.32 11.44 5.35
C LEU A 124 -14.07 10.88 6.56
N SER A 125 -13.33 10.52 7.61
CA SER A 125 -13.86 9.97 8.86
C SER A 125 -14.10 11.02 9.95
N ALA A 126 -13.98 12.32 9.61
CA ALA A 126 -14.11 13.46 10.53
C ALA A 126 -13.18 13.39 11.77
N ILE A 127 -12.02 12.73 11.63
CA ILE A 127 -11.02 12.62 12.72
C ILE A 127 -10.12 13.86 12.75
N GLU A 128 -9.66 14.33 11.59
CA GLU A 128 -8.77 15.49 11.46
C GLU A 128 -9.17 16.32 10.23
N PRO A 129 -9.01 17.67 10.26
CA PRO A 129 -9.14 18.48 9.08
C PRO A 129 -7.99 18.21 8.09
N LEU A 130 -8.17 18.58 6.81
CA LEU A 130 -7.08 18.58 5.85
C LEU A 130 -6.07 19.67 6.22
N GLN A 131 -4.78 19.32 6.18
CA GLN A 131 -3.67 20.23 6.48
C GLN A 131 -3.11 20.90 5.22
N MET A 132 -3.38 20.32 4.04
CA MET A 132 -2.99 20.87 2.75
C MET A 132 -4.05 21.86 2.27
N ARG A 133 -3.62 22.95 1.64
CA ARG A 133 -4.49 24.05 1.20
C ARG A 133 -4.28 24.34 -0.28
N ALA A 134 -5.37 24.60 -1.00
CA ALA A 134 -5.37 25.07 -2.38
C ALA A 134 -6.10 26.41 -2.47
N ALA A 135 -5.41 27.43 -2.98
CA ALA A 135 -5.98 28.75 -3.25
C ALA A 135 -6.06 28.96 -4.77
N PRO A 136 -7.22 29.33 -5.35
CA PRO A 136 -7.30 29.66 -6.77
C PRO A 136 -6.52 30.97 -7.04
N LEU A 137 -5.74 30.98 -8.11
CA LEU A 137 -4.94 32.14 -8.56
C LEU A 137 -5.69 32.99 -9.60
N ASP A 138 -6.80 32.49 -10.13
CA ASP A 138 -7.64 33.21 -11.10
C ASP A 138 -9.14 32.91 -10.85
N ALA A 139 -9.99 33.81 -11.32
CA ALA A 139 -11.45 33.72 -11.15
C ALA A 139 -12.07 32.50 -11.90
N ALA A 140 -11.41 31.99 -12.94
CA ALA A 140 -11.83 30.82 -13.69
C ALA A 140 -11.38 29.51 -13.02
N GLN A 141 -10.60 29.60 -11.93
CA GLN A 141 -10.07 28.44 -11.18
C GLN A 141 -9.28 27.47 -12.08
N THR A 142 -8.52 28.03 -13.00
CA THR A 142 -7.65 27.24 -13.90
C THR A 142 -6.25 27.03 -13.35
N ARG A 143 -5.83 27.83 -12.35
CA ARG A 143 -4.54 27.75 -11.65
C ARG A 143 -4.73 27.85 -10.15
N PHE A 144 -3.89 27.11 -9.42
CA PHE A 144 -3.94 27.03 -7.94
C PHE A 144 -2.54 27.19 -7.35
N ALA A 145 -2.44 27.88 -6.23
CA ALA A 145 -1.30 27.83 -5.31
C ALA A 145 -1.58 26.77 -4.26
N LEU A 146 -0.63 25.89 -4.03
CA LEU A 146 -0.75 24.74 -3.14
C LEU A 146 0.27 24.84 -2.03
N ASP A 147 -0.20 24.71 -0.77
CA ASP A 147 0.60 24.83 0.44
C ASP A 147 0.32 23.70 1.41
N GLY A 148 1.32 23.36 2.23
CA GLY A 148 1.20 22.40 3.31
C GLY A 148 2.31 21.37 3.38
N ALA A 149 2.10 20.35 4.22
CA ALA A 149 3.08 19.29 4.40
C ALA A 149 2.42 17.92 4.60
N LEU A 150 3.08 16.90 4.08
CA LEU A 150 2.74 15.48 4.26
C LEU A 150 3.95 14.76 4.86
N PRO A 151 3.89 14.36 6.14
CA PRO A 151 5.09 13.88 6.85
C PRO A 151 5.49 12.44 6.49
N TRP A 152 4.58 11.65 5.90
CA TRP A 152 4.77 10.22 5.68
C TRP A 152 4.21 9.80 4.33
N ILE A 153 5.06 9.69 3.32
CA ILE A 153 4.67 9.20 1.98
C ILE A 153 5.69 8.15 1.54
N THR A 154 5.22 6.94 1.25
CA THR A 154 6.05 5.91 0.63
C THR A 154 6.15 6.11 -0.88
N ASN A 155 7.18 5.51 -1.49
CA ASN A 155 7.42 5.53 -2.94
C ASN A 155 7.71 6.93 -3.52
N LEU A 156 8.29 7.84 -2.72
CA LEU A 156 8.83 9.10 -3.22
C LEU A 156 10.24 8.88 -3.80
N ARG A 157 10.33 8.13 -4.88
CA ARG A 157 11.59 7.79 -5.54
C ARG A 157 12.33 9.04 -6.00
N ARG A 158 13.65 9.16 -5.69
CA ARG A 158 14.44 10.39 -5.93
C ARG A 158 14.55 10.74 -7.41
N GLU A 159 14.54 9.75 -8.29
CA GLU A 159 14.65 9.90 -9.74
C GLU A 159 13.37 10.38 -10.42
N GLY A 160 12.27 10.40 -9.71
CA GLY A 160 11.00 10.93 -10.19
C GLY A 160 9.78 10.24 -9.58
N PHE A 161 8.84 11.09 -9.15
CA PHE A 161 7.56 10.63 -8.60
C PHE A 161 6.42 11.57 -8.98
N VAL A 162 5.22 11.06 -8.86
CA VAL A 162 3.99 11.84 -8.80
C VAL A 162 3.16 11.36 -7.62
N VAL A 163 2.62 12.27 -6.81
CA VAL A 163 1.90 11.92 -5.58
C VAL A 163 0.50 12.52 -5.57
N ALA A 164 -0.51 11.71 -5.16
CA ALA A 164 -1.86 12.21 -4.94
C ALA A 164 -1.97 12.82 -3.54
N ALA A 165 -2.48 14.05 -3.44
CA ALA A 165 -2.76 14.72 -2.18
C ALA A 165 -4.11 15.44 -2.22
N ALA A 166 -4.81 15.49 -1.07
CA ALA A 166 -6.07 16.19 -0.92
C ALA A 166 -5.86 17.54 -0.25
N PHE A 167 -6.53 18.56 -0.77
CA PHE A 167 -6.39 19.95 -0.38
C PHE A 167 -7.73 20.53 0.03
N ASP A 168 -7.76 21.21 1.17
CA ASP A 168 -8.86 22.09 1.53
C ASP A 168 -8.84 23.35 0.63
N ARG A 169 -10.02 23.86 0.31
CA ARG A 169 -10.15 24.99 -0.62
C ARG A 169 -10.62 26.23 0.10
N HIS A 170 -9.87 27.34 -0.08
CA HIS A 170 -10.19 28.63 0.55
C HIS A 170 -11.43 29.34 -0.02
N ASP A 171 -11.90 28.91 -1.19
CA ASP A 171 -13.06 29.51 -1.88
C ASP A 171 -14.41 28.91 -1.45
N GLY A 172 -14.42 28.02 -0.45
CA GLY A 172 -15.63 27.35 0.03
C GLY A 172 -16.11 26.21 -0.84
N ALA A 173 -15.40 25.89 -1.93
CA ALA A 173 -15.68 24.71 -2.74
C ALA A 173 -15.27 23.42 -1.97
N PRO A 174 -15.78 22.24 -2.37
CA PRO A 174 -15.33 20.97 -1.81
C PRO A 174 -13.82 20.81 -1.89
N PRO A 175 -13.17 20.14 -0.92
CA PRO A 175 -11.77 19.75 -1.04
C PRO A 175 -11.50 18.98 -2.32
N ALA A 176 -10.33 19.21 -2.92
CA ALA A 176 -9.95 18.61 -4.20
C ALA A 176 -8.71 17.73 -4.05
N ILE A 177 -8.51 16.79 -4.99
CA ILE A 177 -7.32 15.94 -5.05
C ILE A 177 -6.48 16.34 -6.26
N PHE A 178 -5.21 16.67 -6.03
CA PHE A 178 -4.23 16.95 -7.06
C PHE A 178 -3.18 15.83 -7.16
N ALA A 179 -2.66 15.65 -8.37
CA ALA A 179 -1.42 14.95 -8.64
C ALA A 179 -0.27 15.96 -8.60
N LEU A 180 0.71 15.74 -7.72
CA LEU A 180 1.86 16.63 -7.52
C LEU A 180 3.09 15.98 -8.16
N PRO A 181 3.64 16.53 -9.27
CA PRO A 181 4.89 16.04 -9.84
C PRO A 181 6.07 16.51 -8.99
N HIS A 182 7.10 15.69 -8.91
CA HIS A 182 8.29 15.92 -8.07
C HIS A 182 9.08 17.18 -8.43
N ASP A 183 8.99 17.61 -9.68
CA ASP A 183 9.73 18.72 -10.28
C ASP A 183 8.93 20.04 -10.32
N ALA A 184 7.71 20.07 -9.78
CA ALA A 184 6.95 21.31 -9.69
C ALA A 184 7.65 22.32 -8.77
N PRO A 185 7.84 23.59 -9.21
CA PRO A 185 8.36 24.64 -8.33
C PRO A 185 7.55 24.73 -7.03
N GLY A 186 8.23 24.85 -5.89
CA GLY A 186 7.60 24.89 -4.58
C GLY A 186 7.31 23.52 -3.96
N VAL A 187 7.57 22.42 -4.67
CA VAL A 187 7.50 21.06 -4.12
C VAL A 187 8.88 20.64 -3.63
N ALA A 188 8.98 20.28 -2.35
CA ALA A 188 10.24 19.83 -1.76
C ALA A 188 10.06 18.48 -1.03
N ARG A 189 10.92 17.50 -1.38
CA ARG A 189 11.03 16.20 -0.74
C ARG A 189 12.14 16.23 0.31
N SER A 190 11.89 15.70 1.51
CA SER A 190 12.94 15.49 2.51
C SER A 190 13.90 14.36 2.10
N ASP A 191 14.96 14.17 2.87
CA ASP A 191 15.66 12.88 2.87
C ASP A 191 14.72 11.74 3.28
N ASP A 192 15.14 10.50 3.00
CA ASP A 192 14.40 9.32 3.42
C ASP A 192 14.31 9.30 4.95
N LEU A 193 13.15 8.93 5.47
CA LEU A 193 12.96 8.83 6.91
C LEU A 193 13.80 7.69 7.49
N ASP A 194 14.37 7.92 8.67
CA ASP A 194 15.18 6.92 9.38
C ASP A 194 14.27 5.88 10.07
N LEU A 195 13.71 4.98 9.26
CA LEU A 195 12.78 3.95 9.70
C LEU A 195 13.52 2.79 10.36
N ILE A 196 12.89 2.11 11.31
CA ILE A 196 13.42 0.90 11.94
C ILE A 196 13.38 -0.34 11.02
N ALA A 197 12.52 -0.30 9.98
CA ALA A 197 12.29 -1.33 8.98
C ALA A 197 11.77 -0.71 7.69
N LEU A 198 11.71 -1.45 6.58
CA LEU A 198 11.22 -1.00 5.28
C LEU A 198 11.97 0.23 4.73
N ARG A 199 13.24 0.39 5.02
CA ARG A 199 14.05 1.57 4.66
C ARG A 199 14.19 1.74 3.14
N GLY A 200 14.14 0.63 2.38
CA GLY A 200 14.13 0.62 0.91
C GLY A 200 12.83 1.07 0.26
N SER A 201 11.86 1.59 1.03
CA SER A 201 10.56 2.01 0.51
C SER A 201 10.49 3.44 -0.05
N ASN A 202 11.60 4.19 -0.07
CA ASN A 202 11.63 5.61 -0.45
C ASN A 202 10.59 6.45 0.33
N THR A 203 10.41 6.14 1.61
CA THR A 203 9.46 6.89 2.47
C THR A 203 10.09 8.19 2.93
N ALA A 204 9.43 9.30 2.64
CA ALA A 204 9.90 10.66 2.94
C ALA A 204 8.74 11.60 3.28
N ALA A 205 9.06 12.80 3.73
CA ALA A 205 8.10 13.90 3.84
C ALA A 205 8.08 14.73 2.54
N LEU A 206 6.96 15.40 2.30
CA LEU A 206 6.77 16.36 1.23
C LEU A 206 6.27 17.66 1.82
N THR A 207 6.86 18.79 1.41
CA THR A 207 6.40 20.13 1.72
C THR A 207 6.08 20.88 0.43
N LEU A 208 5.04 21.74 0.50
CA LEU A 208 4.66 22.65 -0.56
C LEU A 208 4.69 24.05 -0.01
N ASP A 209 5.32 24.95 -0.75
CA ASP A 209 5.44 26.38 -0.45
C ASP A 209 5.06 27.14 -1.72
N GLY A 210 3.77 27.50 -1.82
CA GLY A 210 3.21 28.18 -2.97
C GLY A 210 3.38 27.42 -4.30
N ALA A 211 3.33 26.09 -4.28
CA ALA A 211 3.48 25.32 -5.52
C ALA A 211 2.32 25.60 -6.48
N GLU A 212 2.64 26.08 -7.69
CA GLU A 212 1.61 26.43 -8.66
C GLU A 212 1.32 25.29 -9.63
N LEU A 213 0.06 24.87 -9.69
CA LEU A 213 -0.43 23.87 -10.64
C LEU A 213 -1.70 24.36 -11.35
N ASP A 214 -1.85 23.94 -12.61
CA ASP A 214 -3.08 24.16 -13.35
C ASP A 214 -4.13 23.05 -13.07
N ALA A 215 -5.38 23.29 -13.48
CA ALA A 215 -6.47 22.35 -13.32
C ALA A 215 -6.27 21.00 -14.03
N GLY A 216 -5.34 20.92 -14.99
CA GLY A 216 -4.95 19.65 -15.63
C GLY A 216 -4.32 18.65 -14.67
N TRP A 217 -3.89 19.09 -13.49
CA TRP A 217 -3.35 18.24 -12.43
C TRP A 217 -4.39 17.76 -11.43
N LEU A 218 -5.64 18.16 -11.56
CA LEU A 218 -6.73 17.65 -10.72
C LEU A 218 -6.99 16.17 -11.03
N ILE A 219 -6.92 15.33 -10.01
CA ILE A 219 -7.42 13.95 -10.06
C ILE A 219 -8.94 13.98 -9.92
N ASP A 220 -9.44 14.75 -8.95
CA ASP A 220 -10.88 14.95 -8.74
C ASP A 220 -11.14 16.29 -8.02
N ALA A 221 -12.20 16.99 -8.41
CA ALA A 221 -12.62 18.26 -7.80
C ALA A 221 -13.42 18.06 -6.50
N ASP A 222 -13.89 16.84 -6.21
CA ASP A 222 -14.57 16.47 -4.96
C ASP A 222 -13.83 15.30 -4.30
N ALA A 223 -12.93 15.63 -3.38
CA ALA A 223 -12.14 14.66 -2.65
C ALA A 223 -13.02 13.68 -1.85
N ARG A 224 -14.14 14.14 -1.28
CA ARG A 224 -15.02 13.29 -0.47
C ARG A 224 -15.69 12.22 -1.32
N ALA A 225 -16.29 12.61 -2.42
CA ALA A 225 -16.93 11.67 -3.36
C ALA A 225 -15.90 10.70 -3.95
N PHE A 226 -14.72 11.20 -4.33
CA PHE A 226 -13.63 10.38 -4.84
C PHE A 226 -13.14 9.34 -3.82
N LEU A 227 -12.87 9.76 -2.59
CA LEU A 227 -12.34 8.88 -1.54
C LEU A 227 -13.32 7.75 -1.18
N VAL A 228 -14.64 8.02 -1.22
CA VAL A 228 -15.66 6.97 -1.02
C VAL A 228 -15.54 5.89 -2.10
N ARG A 229 -15.34 6.28 -3.37
CA ARG A 229 -15.18 5.33 -4.49
C ARG A 229 -13.83 4.61 -4.45
N ALA A 230 -12.74 5.31 -4.15
CA ALA A 230 -11.38 4.77 -4.20
C ALA A 230 -11.01 3.91 -2.98
N ARG A 231 -11.63 4.15 -1.82
CA ARG A 231 -11.34 3.45 -0.55
C ARG A 231 -11.36 1.92 -0.65
N PRO A 232 -12.34 1.27 -1.30
CA PRO A 232 -12.36 -0.18 -1.37
C PRO A 232 -11.13 -0.78 -2.06
N ALA A 233 -10.70 -0.20 -3.17
CA ALA A 233 -9.48 -0.62 -3.85
C ALA A 233 -8.24 -0.28 -3.03
N PHE A 234 -8.14 0.93 -2.47
CA PHE A 234 -7.05 1.37 -1.61
C PHE A 234 -6.79 0.39 -0.45
N LEU A 235 -7.82 0.06 0.33
CA LEU A 235 -7.72 -0.87 1.46
C LEU A 235 -7.53 -2.31 1.00
N GLY A 236 -8.17 -2.72 -0.09
CA GLY A 236 -8.02 -4.05 -0.66
C GLY A 236 -6.57 -4.33 -1.08
N LEU A 237 -5.97 -3.42 -1.84
CA LEU A 237 -4.57 -3.49 -2.26
C LEU A 237 -3.62 -3.53 -1.04
N GLN A 238 -3.92 -2.74 0.00
CA GLN A 238 -3.16 -2.76 1.25
C GLN A 238 -3.20 -4.13 1.94
N CYS A 239 -4.34 -4.81 1.94
CA CYS A 239 -4.49 -6.15 2.51
C CYS A 239 -3.60 -7.19 1.82
N GLY A 240 -3.19 -6.99 0.56
CA GLY A 240 -2.24 -7.84 -0.14
C GLY A 240 -0.93 -8.02 0.63
N MET A 241 -0.42 -6.96 1.25
CA MET A 241 0.78 -7.03 2.11
C MET A 241 0.58 -7.99 3.29
N SER A 242 -0.54 -7.87 3.99
CA SER A 242 -0.87 -8.75 5.13
C SER A 242 -1.01 -10.21 4.70
N ILE A 243 -1.71 -10.45 3.58
CA ILE A 243 -1.95 -11.80 3.05
C ILE A 243 -0.62 -12.47 2.68
N GLY A 244 0.27 -11.77 1.97
CA GLY A 244 1.55 -12.31 1.54
C GLY A 244 2.49 -12.61 2.71
N LEU A 245 2.64 -11.68 3.64
CA LEU A 245 3.49 -11.84 4.82
C LEU A 245 3.01 -13.00 5.72
N ALA A 246 1.69 -13.08 6.00
CA ALA A 246 1.12 -14.17 6.78
C ALA A 246 1.31 -15.54 6.10
N ARG A 247 1.09 -15.63 4.78
CA ARG A 247 1.35 -16.86 4.01
C ARG A 247 2.80 -17.31 4.16
N ARG A 248 3.76 -16.40 4.00
CA ARG A 248 5.19 -16.76 4.08
C ARG A 248 5.60 -17.16 5.51
N ALA A 249 5.09 -16.47 6.55
CA ALA A 249 5.34 -16.84 7.92
C ALA A 249 4.82 -18.25 8.24
N LEU A 250 3.61 -18.60 7.81
CA LEU A 250 3.03 -19.94 8.00
C LEU A 250 3.77 -21.01 7.21
N GLU A 251 4.25 -20.71 6.00
CA GLU A 251 5.10 -21.62 5.23
C GLU A 251 6.44 -21.89 5.92
N ALA A 252 7.04 -20.88 6.55
CA ALA A 252 8.27 -21.07 7.32
C ALA A 252 8.06 -22.03 8.52
N VAL A 253 6.88 -21.99 9.15
CA VAL A 253 6.50 -23.00 10.16
C VAL A 253 6.41 -24.40 9.55
N GLU A 254 5.79 -24.54 8.38
CA GLU A 254 5.68 -25.83 7.68
C GLU A 254 7.04 -26.40 7.21
N GLU A 255 8.00 -25.53 6.91
CA GLU A 255 9.37 -25.87 6.55
C GLU A 255 10.23 -26.26 7.77
N SER A 256 9.74 -26.12 8.99
CA SER A 256 10.46 -26.44 10.23
C SER A 256 10.63 -27.95 10.44
N SER A 257 11.36 -28.36 11.48
CA SER A 257 11.58 -29.78 11.79
C SER A 257 10.26 -30.51 12.13
N PRO A 258 10.19 -31.85 11.90
CA PRO A 258 8.99 -32.61 12.23
C PRO A 258 8.52 -32.47 13.69
N ALA A 259 9.45 -32.35 14.65
CA ALA A 259 9.12 -32.18 16.06
C ALA A 259 8.47 -30.81 16.32
N VAL A 260 8.96 -29.74 15.68
CA VAL A 260 8.37 -28.40 15.79
C VAL A 260 7.00 -28.37 15.14
N ARG A 261 6.84 -28.95 13.93
CA ARG A 261 5.53 -29.04 13.29
C ARG A 261 4.50 -29.81 14.13
N ALA A 262 4.94 -30.90 14.78
CA ALA A 262 4.05 -31.65 15.69
C ALA A 262 3.62 -30.82 16.90
N ALA A 263 4.51 -30.00 17.44
CA ALA A 263 4.19 -29.10 18.56
C ALA A 263 3.22 -27.97 18.18
N LEU A 264 3.20 -27.55 16.90
CA LEU A 264 2.36 -26.45 16.38
C LEU A 264 1.22 -26.97 15.48
N ALA A 265 0.86 -28.26 15.60
CA ALA A 265 -0.07 -28.93 14.70
C ALA A 265 -1.50 -28.39 14.74
N ASP A 266 -1.91 -27.76 15.83
CA ASP A 266 -3.23 -27.14 15.94
C ASP A 266 -3.21 -25.67 15.53
N ASP A 267 -2.15 -24.92 15.90
CA ASP A 267 -2.10 -23.47 15.75
C ASP A 267 -1.91 -23.03 14.28
N ALA A 268 -0.96 -23.63 13.57
CA ALA A 268 -0.63 -23.21 12.21
C ALA A 268 -1.77 -23.49 11.21
N PRO A 269 -2.43 -24.67 11.20
CA PRO A 269 -3.60 -24.92 10.37
C PRO A 269 -4.80 -24.03 10.71
N ALA A 270 -5.05 -23.75 12.00
CA ALA A 270 -6.12 -22.85 12.41
C ALA A 270 -5.91 -21.43 11.86
N LEU A 271 -4.71 -20.87 11.99
CA LEU A 271 -4.39 -19.56 11.41
C LEU A 271 -4.46 -19.55 9.88
N ARG A 272 -4.04 -20.64 9.22
CA ARG A 272 -4.18 -20.75 7.76
C ARG A 272 -5.65 -20.73 7.35
N HIS A 273 -6.49 -21.47 8.04
CA HIS A 273 -7.92 -21.48 7.80
C HIS A 273 -8.54 -20.09 7.97
N GLU A 274 -8.18 -19.38 9.05
CA GLU A 274 -8.64 -18.01 9.28
C GLU A 274 -8.16 -17.05 8.19
N LEU A 275 -6.88 -17.11 7.80
CA LEU A 275 -6.32 -16.32 6.71
C LEU A 275 -7.10 -16.53 5.40
N ASP A 276 -7.36 -17.78 5.06
CA ASP A 276 -8.08 -18.13 3.82
C ASP A 276 -9.53 -17.66 3.86
N ALA A 277 -10.21 -17.77 5.00
CA ALA A 277 -11.58 -17.29 5.20
C ALA A 277 -11.68 -15.75 5.08
N LEU A 278 -10.77 -15.00 5.74
CA LEU A 278 -10.71 -13.55 5.65
C LEU A 278 -10.38 -13.08 4.23
N THR A 279 -9.43 -13.74 3.56
CA THR A 279 -9.03 -13.46 2.18
C THR A 279 -10.19 -13.68 1.21
N ALA A 280 -10.92 -14.78 1.33
CA ALA A 280 -12.09 -15.08 0.50
C ALA A 280 -13.19 -14.02 0.66
N ARG A 281 -13.47 -13.59 1.88
CA ARG A 281 -14.44 -12.52 2.16
C ARG A 281 -13.99 -11.18 1.59
N LEU A 282 -12.69 -10.84 1.69
CA LEU A 282 -12.12 -9.64 1.10
C LEU A 282 -12.34 -9.63 -0.41
N TYR A 283 -12.01 -10.73 -1.10
CA TYR A 283 -12.16 -10.84 -2.55
C TYR A 283 -13.61 -10.74 -2.99
N ALA A 284 -14.52 -11.41 -2.29
CA ALA A 284 -15.95 -11.32 -2.58
C ALA A 284 -16.47 -9.89 -2.45
N GLY A 285 -16.09 -9.17 -1.39
CA GLY A 285 -16.52 -7.80 -1.16
C GLY A 285 -15.91 -6.78 -2.16
N VAL A 286 -14.63 -6.97 -2.55
CA VAL A 286 -14.01 -6.15 -3.61
C VAL A 286 -14.67 -6.41 -4.96
N THR A 287 -14.90 -7.67 -5.33
CA THR A 287 -15.50 -8.04 -6.62
C THR A 287 -16.94 -7.55 -6.75
N SER A 288 -17.72 -7.64 -5.69
CA SER A 288 -19.12 -7.21 -5.68
C SER A 288 -19.30 -5.70 -5.53
N GLY A 289 -18.25 -4.94 -5.15
CA GLY A 289 -18.35 -3.52 -4.83
C GLY A 289 -19.06 -3.23 -3.50
N ALA A 290 -19.36 -4.23 -2.69
CA ALA A 290 -20.14 -4.09 -1.44
C ALA A 290 -19.51 -3.12 -0.43
N PHE A 291 -18.18 -2.97 -0.44
CA PHE A 291 -17.47 -2.10 0.51
C PHE A 291 -17.67 -0.60 0.29
N VAL A 292 -18.25 -0.18 -0.84
CA VAL A 292 -18.63 1.22 -1.04
C VAL A 292 -19.76 1.58 -0.06
N ALA A 293 -20.79 0.74 0.00
CA ALA A 293 -21.93 0.95 0.88
C ALA A 293 -21.69 0.46 2.32
N ALA A 294 -20.87 -0.59 2.52
CA ALA A 294 -20.60 -1.21 3.81
C ALA A 294 -19.11 -1.19 4.18
N PRO A 295 -18.53 -0.01 4.45
CA PRO A 295 -17.10 0.13 4.73
C PRO A 295 -16.67 -0.60 6.00
N ALA A 296 -17.55 -0.71 7.01
CA ALA A 296 -17.27 -1.40 8.27
C ALA A 296 -16.81 -2.85 8.04
N ALA A 297 -17.46 -3.56 7.13
CA ALA A 297 -17.08 -4.94 6.80
C ALA A 297 -15.64 -5.04 6.27
N GLN A 298 -15.19 -4.07 5.48
CA GLN A 298 -13.80 -4.03 5.01
C GLN A 298 -12.82 -3.67 6.12
N PHE A 299 -13.21 -2.77 7.04
CA PHE A 299 -12.37 -2.41 8.20
C PHE A 299 -12.14 -3.61 9.12
N GLU A 300 -13.20 -4.39 9.39
CA GLU A 300 -13.11 -5.63 10.18
C GLU A 300 -12.18 -6.65 9.52
N LEU A 301 -12.25 -6.83 8.19
CA LEU A 301 -11.33 -7.70 7.45
C LEU A 301 -9.88 -7.23 7.54
N ARG A 302 -9.63 -5.91 7.41
CA ARG A 302 -8.29 -5.33 7.55
C ARG A 302 -7.72 -5.55 8.96
N ILE A 303 -8.55 -5.42 10.00
CA ILE A 303 -8.18 -5.67 11.39
C ILE A 303 -7.88 -7.16 11.61
N GLY A 304 -8.76 -8.05 11.12
CA GLY A 304 -8.57 -9.50 11.23
C GLY A 304 -7.30 -10.00 10.52
N LEU A 305 -7.06 -9.54 9.28
CA LEU A 305 -5.83 -9.87 8.55
C LEU A 305 -4.56 -9.41 9.28
N ALA A 306 -4.59 -8.25 9.94
CA ALA A 306 -3.45 -7.79 10.73
C ALA A 306 -3.23 -8.65 11.98
N ALA A 307 -4.29 -9.12 12.63
CA ALA A 307 -4.18 -10.05 13.77
C ALA A 307 -3.59 -11.39 13.33
N VAL A 308 -3.99 -11.90 12.16
CA VAL A 308 -3.39 -13.13 11.59
C VAL A 308 -1.91 -12.94 11.27
N VAL A 309 -1.50 -11.77 10.75
CA VAL A 309 -0.06 -11.47 10.50
C VAL A 309 0.73 -11.54 11.79
N ASP A 310 0.24 -10.90 12.85
CA ASP A 310 0.91 -10.87 14.16
C ASP A 310 1.06 -12.29 14.72
N ALA A 311 -0.01 -13.07 14.73
CA ALA A 311 -0.02 -14.45 15.19
C ALA A 311 0.89 -15.36 14.34
N ALA A 312 0.86 -15.23 13.00
CA ALA A 312 1.69 -16.02 12.10
C ALA A 312 3.18 -15.70 12.28
N ALA A 313 3.55 -14.42 12.41
CA ALA A 313 4.93 -14.00 12.67
C ALA A 313 5.42 -14.51 14.05
N HIS A 314 4.55 -14.54 15.05
CA HIS A 314 4.83 -15.14 16.37
C HIS A 314 5.09 -16.66 16.27
N LEU A 315 4.28 -17.38 15.50
CA LEU A 315 4.50 -18.82 15.26
C LEU A 315 5.81 -19.09 14.52
N ASP A 316 6.14 -18.26 13.51
CA ASP A 316 7.42 -18.35 12.80
C ASP A 316 8.61 -18.19 13.75
N VAL A 317 8.55 -17.22 14.70
CA VAL A 317 9.58 -17.05 15.73
C VAL A 317 9.69 -18.29 16.63
N GLN A 318 8.57 -18.84 17.07
CA GLN A 318 8.54 -20.06 17.88
C GLN A 318 9.15 -21.26 17.12
N ALA A 319 8.77 -21.42 15.84
CA ALA A 319 9.29 -22.49 14.98
C ALA A 319 10.79 -22.37 14.74
N ALA A 320 11.30 -21.16 14.55
CA ALA A 320 12.73 -20.89 14.34
C ALA A 320 13.54 -21.02 15.63
N GLY A 321 12.91 -20.83 16.79
CA GLY A 321 13.58 -20.81 18.10
C GLY A 321 14.67 -19.73 18.16
N GLY A 322 15.74 -19.96 18.91
CA GLY A 322 16.84 -18.97 19.06
C GLY A 322 17.48 -18.51 17.75
N ARG A 323 17.39 -19.31 16.68
CA ARG A 323 17.90 -18.91 15.36
C ARG A 323 17.08 -17.75 14.76
N GLY A 324 15.78 -17.69 15.03
CA GLY A 324 14.87 -16.62 14.58
C GLY A 324 15.20 -15.25 15.19
N TYR A 325 16.02 -15.21 16.25
CA TYR A 325 16.42 -13.97 16.92
C TYR A 325 17.81 -13.48 16.52
N LEU A 326 18.46 -14.18 15.59
CA LEU A 326 19.75 -13.77 15.05
C LEU A 326 19.55 -12.86 13.82
N ARG A 327 20.41 -11.83 13.70
CA ARG A 327 20.48 -11.05 12.46
C ARG A 327 20.79 -11.97 11.28
N SER A 328 20.07 -11.80 10.16
CA SER A 328 20.44 -12.47 8.91
C SER A 328 21.79 -11.93 8.44
N HIS A 329 22.71 -12.82 8.10
CA HIS A 329 23.99 -12.47 7.48
C HIS A 329 24.08 -13.20 6.14
N ALA A 330 24.48 -12.49 5.09
CA ALA A 330 24.68 -13.02 3.74
C ALA A 330 25.67 -14.21 3.64
N SER A 331 26.49 -14.40 4.69
CA SER A 331 27.46 -15.49 4.77
C SER A 331 26.90 -16.82 5.27
N ARG A 332 25.60 -16.91 5.60
CA ARG A 332 24.97 -18.15 6.04
C ARG A 332 24.44 -18.96 4.88
N ALA A 333 24.68 -20.28 4.90
CA ALA A 333 24.19 -21.23 3.90
C ALA A 333 22.65 -21.32 3.83
N THR A 334 21.94 -20.89 4.88
CA THR A 334 20.47 -20.76 4.93
C THR A 334 20.12 -19.39 5.53
N PRO A 335 19.61 -18.44 4.73
CA PRO A 335 19.11 -17.19 5.23
C PRO A 335 18.01 -17.43 6.26
N ASN A 336 18.08 -16.75 7.40
CA ASN A 336 17.02 -16.78 8.40
C ASN A 336 16.25 -15.46 8.35
N ASP A 337 15.15 -15.46 7.64
CA ASP A 337 14.31 -14.27 7.43
C ASP A 337 13.30 -14.04 8.55
N THR A 338 13.25 -14.89 9.57
CA THR A 338 12.28 -14.79 10.68
C THR A 338 12.37 -13.44 11.41
N ALA A 339 13.59 -12.97 11.73
CA ALA A 339 13.79 -11.69 12.39
C ALA A 339 13.31 -10.52 11.53
N ARG A 340 13.51 -10.58 10.20
CA ARG A 340 13.00 -9.60 9.25
C ARG A 340 11.46 -9.63 9.24
N ARG A 341 10.84 -10.79 9.06
CA ARG A 341 9.36 -10.90 9.06
C ARG A 341 8.72 -10.40 10.34
N SER A 342 9.38 -10.57 11.49
CA SER A 342 8.91 -10.00 12.77
C SER A 342 8.93 -8.47 12.76
N ARG A 343 9.97 -7.83 12.21
CA ARG A 343 10.02 -6.36 12.05
C ARG A 343 8.98 -5.88 11.06
N GLU A 344 8.85 -6.56 9.93
CA GLU A 344 7.85 -6.29 8.89
C GLU A 344 6.42 -6.40 9.45
N ALA A 345 6.14 -7.41 10.28
CA ALA A 345 4.83 -7.59 10.90
C ALA A 345 4.44 -6.43 11.82
N ALA A 346 5.39 -5.85 12.55
CA ALA A 346 5.17 -4.69 13.40
C ALA A 346 4.73 -3.42 12.63
N PHE A 347 5.01 -3.34 11.33
CA PHE A 347 4.57 -2.24 10.46
C PHE A 347 3.08 -2.34 10.09
N VAL A 348 2.55 -3.55 9.95
CA VAL A 348 1.18 -3.78 9.45
C VAL A 348 0.10 -3.02 10.23
N PRO A 349 0.12 -2.93 11.58
CA PRO A 349 -0.87 -2.20 12.36
C PRO A 349 -0.86 -0.68 12.15
N ILE A 350 0.26 -0.10 11.74
CA ILE A 350 0.45 1.36 11.72
C ILE A 350 0.28 1.98 10.32
N VAL A 351 0.31 1.19 9.25
CA VAL A 351 0.06 1.71 7.90
C VAL A 351 -1.34 2.32 7.81
N THR A 352 -1.42 3.54 7.30
CA THR A 352 -2.64 4.35 7.35
C THR A 352 -3.71 3.88 6.34
N PRO A 353 -5.00 3.80 6.72
CA PRO A 353 -5.52 4.03 8.07
C PRO A 353 -5.04 2.96 9.06
N SER A 354 -4.50 3.39 10.19
CA SER A 354 -3.99 2.46 11.21
C SER A 354 -5.13 1.66 11.86
N LEU A 355 -4.79 0.54 12.51
CA LEU A 355 -5.82 -0.26 13.20
C LEU A 355 -6.55 0.55 14.28
N VAL A 356 -5.88 1.47 14.96
CA VAL A 356 -6.50 2.36 15.95
C VAL A 356 -7.56 3.24 15.28
N GLN A 357 -7.25 3.81 14.12
CA GLN A 357 -8.21 4.63 13.36
C GLN A 357 -9.41 3.81 12.89
N LEU A 358 -9.19 2.61 12.34
CA LEU A 358 -10.28 1.73 11.90
C LEU A 358 -11.18 1.29 13.07
N LYS A 359 -10.59 0.91 14.20
CA LYS A 359 -11.34 0.55 15.42
C LYS A 359 -12.16 1.73 15.95
N SER A 360 -11.61 2.95 15.91
CA SER A 360 -12.32 4.18 16.30
C SER A 360 -13.54 4.43 15.41
N GLN A 361 -13.38 4.28 14.08
CA GLN A 361 -14.49 4.44 13.13
C GLN A 361 -15.61 3.41 13.36
N LEU A 362 -15.25 2.14 13.57
CA LEU A 362 -16.22 1.09 13.89
C LEU A 362 -16.97 1.40 15.19
N ALA A 363 -16.28 1.88 16.21
CA ALA A 363 -16.92 2.25 17.47
C ALA A 363 -17.85 3.46 17.34
N GLN A 364 -17.54 4.43 16.47
CA GLN A 364 -18.44 5.57 16.16
C GLN A 364 -19.69 5.11 15.42
N GLN A 365 -19.56 4.25 14.39
CA GLN A 365 -20.71 3.72 13.66
C GLN A 365 -21.67 2.96 14.55
N ARG A 366 -21.17 2.07 15.42
CA ARG A 366 -22.00 1.32 16.38
C ARG A 366 -22.77 2.23 17.35
N ARG A 367 -22.16 3.34 17.77
CA ARG A 367 -22.86 4.35 18.61
C ARG A 367 -23.97 5.07 17.86
N SER A 368 -23.74 5.40 16.58
CA SER A 368 -24.75 6.07 15.75
C SER A 368 -25.92 5.18 15.38
N GLU A 369 -25.71 3.85 15.32
CA GLU A 369 -26.78 2.87 15.06
C GLU A 369 -27.61 2.56 16.32
N ALA A 370 -27.03 2.80 17.51
CA ALA A 370 -27.70 2.58 18.80
C ALA A 370 -28.43 3.81 19.34
N ALA A 371 -28.26 4.98 18.74
CA ALA A 371 -28.89 6.25 19.09
C ALA A 371 -30.12 6.54 18.23
#